data_7240b439ad1abfbb8d2722b96ec4ede7
#
_entry.id   7240b439ad1abfbb8d2722b96ec4ede7
#
_cell.length_a   1.000
_cell.length_b   1.000
_cell.length_c   1.000
_cell.angle_alpha   90.00
_cell.angle_beta   90.00
_cell.angle_gamma   90.00
#
_symmetry.space_group_name_H-M   'P 1'
#
loop_
_entity.id
_entity.type
_entity.pdbx_description
1 polymer ?
#
loop_
_entity_poly.entity_id
_entity_poly.type
_entity_poly.pdbx_seq_one_letter_code
_entity_poly.pdbx_strand_id
1 'polypeptide(L)'
;AEPQCVIVSGSDKLQVMQWGLIPRMAKPEDAERYNRENLFKNARAETLFEKWPWRMLWQHNRCIIPVTGFFEPHRLPNGKAQYYYTTLKDQEIFSIAGLWDEWTNPQTGEKVLSFVLITTDANAMMRKIHNGGSNPFRMPKILTSEQERLWLDPTIASKEAVTDLLTVYPEEEMTAWPVRQKFN
;
A
#
# COMPACT_ATOMS: atom_id res chain seq x y z
N ALA A 1 -0.10 -10.37 -10.78
CA ALA A 1 -0.91 -9.75 -9.73
C ALA A 1 -2.21 -9.28 -10.36
N GLU A 2 -3.33 -9.39 -9.64
CA GLU A 2 -4.60 -8.85 -10.14
C GLU A 2 -4.55 -7.32 -10.17
N PRO A 3 -5.07 -6.69 -11.24
CA PRO A 3 -5.11 -5.24 -11.33
C PRO A 3 -6.10 -4.65 -10.32
N GLN A 4 -5.77 -3.49 -9.77
CA GLN A 4 -6.58 -2.75 -8.80
C GLN A 4 -6.92 -1.36 -9.33
N CYS A 5 -8.06 -0.83 -8.90
CA CYS A 5 -8.43 0.55 -9.16
C CYS A 5 -7.69 1.49 -8.21
N VAL A 6 -7.09 2.54 -8.75
CA VAL A 6 -6.26 3.50 -8.03
C VAL A 6 -6.65 4.93 -8.45
N ILE A 7 -6.65 5.88 -7.51
CA ILE A 7 -6.81 7.31 -7.81
C ILE A 7 -5.48 7.99 -7.54
N VAL A 8 -4.95 8.72 -8.52
CA VAL A 8 -3.66 9.40 -8.42
C VAL A 8 -3.81 10.86 -8.01
N SER A 9 -2.78 11.41 -7.36
CA SER A 9 -2.72 12.82 -6.98
C SER A 9 -2.92 13.74 -8.21
N GLY A 10 -3.72 14.78 -8.02
CA GLY A 10 -4.08 15.72 -9.10
C GLY A 10 -5.09 15.19 -10.14
N SER A 11 -5.70 14.03 -9.88
CA SER A 11 -6.72 13.44 -10.76
C SER A 11 -7.90 12.93 -9.94
N ASP A 12 -9.09 12.99 -10.50
CA ASP A 12 -10.34 12.40 -9.99
C ASP A 12 -10.72 11.09 -10.71
N LYS A 13 -9.85 10.62 -11.61
CA LYS A 13 -10.12 9.43 -12.44
C LYS A 13 -9.53 8.17 -11.82
N LEU A 14 -10.32 7.11 -11.83
CA LEU A 14 -9.84 5.76 -11.54
C LEU A 14 -8.91 5.28 -12.66
N GLN A 15 -7.79 4.74 -12.27
CA GLN A 15 -6.83 4.07 -13.15
C GLN A 15 -6.65 2.63 -12.70
N VAL A 16 -6.42 1.73 -13.64
CA VAL A 16 -6.16 0.32 -13.35
C VAL A 16 -4.65 0.11 -13.32
N MET A 17 -4.12 -0.34 -12.19
CA MET A 17 -2.70 -0.56 -11.97
C MET A 17 -2.44 -1.91 -11.35
N GLN A 18 -1.27 -2.50 -11.61
CA GLN A 18 -0.84 -3.70 -10.92
C GLN A 18 -0.25 -3.38 -9.53
N TRP A 19 -0.53 -4.22 -8.56
CA TRP A 19 0.13 -4.16 -7.26
C TRP A 19 1.51 -4.83 -7.30
N GLY A 20 2.52 -4.06 -6.93
CA GLY A 20 3.93 -4.41 -7.06
C GLY A 20 4.60 -3.42 -8.00
N LEU A 21 5.21 -2.37 -7.42
CA LEU A 21 5.76 -1.25 -8.16
C LEU A 21 6.93 -1.69 -9.05
N ILE A 22 6.90 -1.27 -10.30
CA ILE A 22 8.03 -1.32 -11.22
C ILE A 22 8.51 0.12 -11.40
N PRO A 23 9.69 0.48 -10.85
CA PRO A 23 10.21 1.83 -11.01
C PRO A 23 10.47 2.17 -12.48
N ARG A 24 10.15 3.39 -12.91
CA ARG A 24 10.34 3.86 -14.29
C ARG A 24 11.73 3.67 -14.85
N MET A 25 12.74 3.60 -14.00
CA MET A 25 14.15 3.42 -14.37
C MET A 25 14.62 1.95 -14.33
N ALA A 26 13.71 1.00 -14.09
CA ALA A 26 14.05 -0.41 -14.04
C ALA A 26 14.46 -0.91 -15.44
N LYS A 27 15.52 -1.72 -15.49
CA LYS A 27 15.85 -2.47 -16.70
C LYS A 27 14.82 -3.61 -16.91
N PRO A 28 14.62 -4.10 -18.14
CA PRO A 28 13.65 -5.18 -18.41
C PRO A 28 13.84 -6.41 -17.52
N GLU A 29 15.06 -6.87 -17.34
CA GLU A 29 15.40 -8.00 -16.48
C GLU A 29 15.10 -7.75 -14.99
N ASP A 30 15.26 -6.52 -14.52
CA ASP A 30 14.91 -6.12 -13.16
C ASP A 30 13.38 -6.01 -13.00
N ALA A 31 12.67 -5.48 -13.98
CA ALA A 31 11.21 -5.36 -13.96
C ALA A 31 10.56 -6.75 -13.85
N GLU A 32 11.02 -7.73 -14.63
CA GLU A 32 10.58 -9.11 -14.53
C GLU A 32 10.87 -9.72 -13.14
N ARG A 33 12.07 -9.47 -12.60
CA ARG A 33 12.47 -9.93 -11.27
C ARG A 33 11.58 -9.34 -10.19
N TYR A 34 11.34 -8.01 -10.19
CA TYR A 34 10.52 -7.34 -9.20
C TYR A 34 9.10 -7.91 -9.16
N ASN A 35 8.55 -8.21 -10.32
CA ASN A 35 7.22 -8.81 -10.44
C ASN A 35 7.21 -10.27 -9.94
N ARG A 36 8.16 -11.09 -10.38
CA ARG A 36 8.27 -12.51 -10.00
C ARG A 36 8.51 -12.70 -8.50
N GLU A 37 9.37 -11.87 -7.90
CA GLU A 37 9.77 -11.97 -6.49
C GLU A 37 8.88 -11.14 -5.56
N ASN A 38 7.86 -10.45 -6.08
CA ASN A 38 6.94 -9.60 -5.34
C ASN A 38 7.66 -8.53 -4.47
N LEU A 39 8.75 -7.93 -4.97
CA LEU A 39 9.64 -7.11 -4.15
C LEU A 39 8.98 -5.81 -3.73
N PHE A 40 8.48 -4.98 -4.56
CA PHE A 40 8.01 -3.65 -4.21
C PHE A 40 6.50 -3.59 -3.99
N LYS A 41 5.95 -4.48 -3.15
CA LYS A 41 4.53 -4.46 -2.77
C LYS A 41 4.21 -3.47 -1.65
N ASN A 42 5.16 -3.26 -0.73
CA ASN A 42 4.96 -2.40 0.44
C ASN A 42 6.15 -1.46 0.64
N ALA A 43 5.87 -0.18 0.89
CA ALA A 43 6.81 0.86 1.28
C ALA A 43 6.58 1.23 2.74
N ARG A 44 7.65 1.28 3.55
CA ARG A 44 7.54 1.72 4.95
C ARG A 44 7.49 3.24 5.01
N ALA A 45 6.52 3.79 5.75
CA ALA A 45 6.39 5.23 5.99
C ALA A 45 7.69 5.84 6.55
N GLU A 46 8.34 5.14 7.47
CA GLU A 46 9.55 5.61 8.18
C GLU A 46 10.76 5.81 7.25
N THR A 47 10.76 5.15 6.09
CA THR A 47 11.87 5.24 5.12
C THR A 47 11.44 5.80 3.76
N LEU A 48 10.24 6.40 3.71
CA LEU A 48 9.62 6.89 2.47
C LEU A 48 10.47 7.93 1.76
N PHE A 49 11.08 8.82 2.51
CA PHE A 49 11.85 9.95 2.01
C PHE A 49 13.32 9.62 1.69
N GLU A 50 13.79 8.46 2.10
CA GLU A 50 15.22 8.10 2.06
C GLU A 50 15.50 6.98 1.07
N LYS A 51 14.68 5.93 1.11
CA LYS A 51 14.93 4.72 0.30
C LYS A 51 14.47 4.88 -1.13
N TRP A 52 15.32 4.41 -2.04
CA TRP A 52 14.93 4.14 -3.43
C TRP A 52 13.97 2.95 -3.49
N PRO A 53 12.91 2.96 -4.34
CA PRO A 53 12.55 4.05 -5.26
C PRO A 53 11.65 5.14 -4.63
N TRP A 54 11.17 4.98 -3.38
CA TRP A 54 10.16 5.82 -2.74
C TRP A 54 10.53 7.29 -2.70
N ARG A 55 11.81 7.60 -2.39
CA ARG A 55 12.32 8.97 -2.34
C ARG A 55 12.14 9.77 -3.63
N MET A 56 11.94 9.08 -4.77
CA MET A 56 11.71 9.70 -6.08
C MET A 56 10.23 9.93 -6.38
N LEU A 57 9.32 9.32 -5.59
CA LEU A 57 7.91 9.24 -5.91
C LEU A 57 7.01 10.03 -4.95
N TRP A 58 7.38 10.13 -3.69
CA TRP A 58 6.53 10.66 -2.63
C TRP A 58 5.99 12.08 -2.89
N GLN A 59 6.68 12.90 -3.64
CA GLN A 59 6.27 14.27 -3.94
C GLN A 59 5.15 14.37 -4.97
N HIS A 60 5.25 13.59 -6.04
CA HIS A 60 4.40 13.77 -7.22
C HIS A 60 3.62 12.52 -7.65
N ASN A 61 3.98 11.37 -7.11
CA ASN A 61 3.40 10.08 -7.51
C ASN A 61 2.62 9.42 -6.37
N ARG A 62 1.90 10.23 -5.57
CA ARG A 62 0.99 9.70 -4.55
C ARG A 62 -0.30 9.19 -5.18
N CYS A 63 -0.86 8.16 -4.57
CA CYS A 63 -2.15 7.60 -4.96
C CYS A 63 -2.90 7.06 -3.75
N ILE A 64 -4.19 6.82 -3.91
CA ILE A 64 -5.01 6.05 -2.97
C ILE A 64 -5.54 4.81 -3.64
N ILE A 65 -5.69 3.77 -2.85
CA ILE A 65 -6.25 2.49 -3.24
C ILE A 65 -7.54 2.30 -2.47
N PRO A 66 -8.73 2.49 -3.10
CA PRO A 66 -10.01 2.22 -2.46
C PRO A 66 -10.19 0.72 -2.24
N VAL A 67 -10.53 0.34 -1.02
CA VAL A 67 -10.74 -1.06 -0.62
C VAL A 67 -11.95 -1.18 0.32
N THR A 68 -12.55 -2.37 0.38
CA THR A 68 -13.57 -2.71 1.39
C THR A 68 -12.95 -3.34 2.63
N GLY A 69 -11.70 -3.77 2.54
CA GLY A 69 -10.95 -4.40 3.61
C GLY A 69 -9.67 -5.06 3.09
N PHE A 70 -8.91 -5.65 3.99
CA PHE A 70 -7.69 -6.37 3.65
C PHE A 70 -7.52 -7.62 4.52
N PHE A 71 -6.73 -8.56 4.01
CA PHE A 71 -6.43 -9.81 4.70
C PHE A 71 -5.03 -9.76 5.31
N GLU A 72 -4.94 -10.17 6.58
CA GLU A 72 -3.66 -10.29 7.28
C GLU A 72 -3.49 -11.66 7.94
N PRO A 73 -2.32 -12.30 7.78
CA PRO A 73 -2.04 -13.58 8.41
C PRO A 73 -1.65 -13.41 9.86
N HIS A 74 -2.34 -14.13 10.73
CA HIS A 74 -1.94 -14.35 12.12
C HIS A 74 -1.18 -15.68 12.24
N ARG A 75 -0.01 -15.67 12.81
CA ARG A 75 0.81 -16.87 13.07
C ARG A 75 0.35 -17.56 14.34
N LEU A 76 -0.21 -18.75 14.19
CA LEU A 76 -0.61 -19.62 15.31
C LEU A 76 0.62 -20.28 15.97
N PRO A 77 0.52 -20.73 17.25
CA PRO A 77 1.62 -21.42 17.95
C PRO A 77 2.13 -22.68 17.22
N ASN A 78 1.27 -23.35 16.46
CA ASN A 78 1.63 -24.53 15.65
C ASN A 78 2.29 -24.17 14.29
N GLY A 79 2.61 -22.89 14.06
CA GLY A 79 3.26 -22.40 12.86
C GLY A 79 2.32 -22.15 11.66
N LYS A 80 1.06 -22.56 11.73
CA LYS A 80 0.07 -22.30 10.67
C LYS A 80 -0.36 -20.85 10.68
N ALA A 81 -0.84 -20.36 9.52
CA ALA A 81 -1.44 -19.04 9.39
C ALA A 81 -2.97 -19.14 9.53
N GLN A 82 -3.54 -18.27 10.37
CA GLN A 82 -4.97 -17.97 10.41
C GLN A 82 -5.13 -16.58 9.77
N TYR A 83 -5.91 -16.47 8.69
CA TYR A 83 -6.15 -15.16 8.07
C TYR A 83 -7.28 -14.43 8.77
N TYR A 84 -7.11 -13.12 8.90
CA TYR A 84 -8.13 -12.20 9.37
C TYR A 84 -8.50 -11.26 8.24
N TYR A 85 -9.81 -11.06 8.05
CA TYR A 85 -10.31 -9.95 7.25
C TYR A 85 -10.47 -8.75 8.17
N THR A 86 -9.90 -7.63 7.77
CA THR A 86 -9.88 -6.38 8.54
C THR A 86 -10.55 -5.29 7.73
N THR A 87 -11.46 -4.54 8.36
CA THR A 87 -12.19 -3.42 7.75
C THR A 87 -12.47 -2.31 8.76
N LEU A 88 -13.08 -1.22 8.34
CA LEU A 88 -13.55 -0.14 9.22
C LEU A 88 -14.99 -0.40 9.64
N LYS A 89 -15.39 0.12 10.83
CA LYS A 89 -16.72 -0.12 11.41
C LYS A 89 -17.83 0.62 10.66
N ASP A 90 -17.57 1.87 10.30
CA ASP A 90 -18.61 2.79 9.80
C ASP A 90 -18.35 3.22 8.34
N GLN A 91 -17.42 2.56 7.64
CA GLN A 91 -17.10 2.83 6.25
C GLN A 91 -17.00 1.54 5.46
N GLU A 92 -17.85 1.39 4.45
CA GLU A 92 -17.81 0.24 3.54
C GLU A 92 -16.59 0.27 2.64
N ILE A 93 -16.22 1.46 2.15
CA ILE A 93 -15.02 1.68 1.32
C ILE A 93 -14.14 2.72 2.02
N PHE A 94 -12.87 2.42 2.14
CA PHE A 94 -11.86 3.32 2.66
C PHE A 94 -10.60 3.28 1.81
N SER A 95 -9.70 4.22 1.99
CA SER A 95 -8.50 4.34 1.17
C SER A 95 -7.24 3.95 1.92
N ILE A 96 -6.38 3.22 1.23
CA ILE A 96 -5.00 2.97 1.64
C ILE A 96 -4.08 3.91 0.84
N ALA A 97 -3.13 4.55 1.54
CA ALA A 97 -2.12 5.39 0.90
C ALA A 97 -1.13 4.55 0.09
N GLY A 98 -0.76 5.04 -1.08
CA GLY A 98 0.22 4.40 -1.94
C GLY A 98 1.06 5.40 -2.73
N LEU A 99 2.04 4.85 -3.43
CA LEU A 99 2.80 5.53 -4.48
C LEU A 99 2.69 4.73 -5.77
N TRP A 100 2.75 5.40 -6.91
CA TRP A 100 2.67 4.76 -8.21
C TRP A 100 3.80 5.18 -9.13
N ASP A 101 4.03 4.39 -10.18
CA ASP A 101 4.95 4.73 -11.25
C ASP A 101 4.48 4.14 -12.58
N GLU A 102 4.91 4.75 -13.68
CA GLU A 102 4.76 4.23 -15.04
C GLU A 102 6.12 3.77 -15.55
N TRP A 103 6.26 2.47 -15.78
CA TRP A 103 7.41 1.90 -16.46
C TRP A 103 7.10 1.66 -17.93
N THR A 104 8.02 2.03 -18.81
CA THR A 104 7.92 1.74 -20.24
C THR A 104 9.01 0.76 -20.62
N ASN A 105 8.63 -0.40 -21.18
CA ASN A 105 9.59 -1.36 -21.69
C ASN A 105 10.37 -0.75 -22.86
N PRO A 106 11.70 -0.57 -22.75
CA PRO A 106 12.49 0.09 -23.79
C PRO A 106 12.61 -0.72 -25.08
N GLN A 107 12.30 -2.03 -25.05
CA GLN A 107 12.37 -2.91 -26.20
C GLN A 107 11.05 -2.97 -26.98
N THR A 108 9.92 -2.96 -26.27
CA THR A 108 8.58 -3.15 -26.87
C THR A 108 7.74 -1.88 -26.89
N GLY A 109 8.08 -0.87 -26.09
CA GLY A 109 7.25 0.33 -25.88
C GLY A 109 6.03 0.08 -25.01
N GLU A 110 5.84 -1.11 -24.46
CA GLU A 110 4.73 -1.44 -23.56
C GLU A 110 4.83 -0.61 -22.28
N LYS A 111 3.71 -0.03 -21.87
CA LYS A 111 3.59 0.74 -20.63
C LYS A 111 2.91 -0.07 -19.54
N VAL A 112 3.51 -0.07 -18.35
CA VAL A 112 2.99 -0.73 -17.16
C VAL A 112 2.80 0.30 -16.06
N LEU A 113 1.54 0.52 -15.67
CA LEU A 113 1.18 1.29 -14.48
C LEU A 113 1.19 0.37 -13.27
N SER A 114 1.91 0.77 -12.24
CA SER A 114 2.09 -0.05 -11.05
C SER A 114 2.14 0.79 -9.78
N PHE A 115 1.74 0.19 -8.65
CA PHE A 115 1.72 0.88 -7.36
C PHE A 115 2.27 0.02 -6.23
N VAL A 116 2.61 0.70 -5.14
CA VAL A 116 3.03 0.15 -3.85
C VAL A 116 2.12 0.66 -2.75
N LEU A 117 1.75 -0.18 -1.78
CA LEU A 117 1.07 0.26 -0.57
C LEU A 117 2.06 0.87 0.41
N ILE A 118 1.67 1.94 1.10
CA ILE A 118 2.42 2.44 2.25
C ILE A 118 1.96 1.69 3.50
N THR A 119 2.92 1.29 4.33
CA THR A 119 2.67 0.67 5.63
C THR A 119 3.25 1.51 6.76
N THR A 120 2.57 1.49 7.90
CA THR A 120 3.00 2.08 9.17
C THR A 120 3.25 0.99 10.20
N ASP A 121 3.71 1.36 11.38
CA ASP A 121 3.61 0.49 12.55
C ASP A 121 2.14 0.11 12.80
N ALA A 122 1.94 -1.10 13.27
CA ALA A 122 0.61 -1.61 13.61
C ALA A 122 0.09 -0.97 14.90
N ASN A 123 -1.21 -0.62 14.93
CA ASN A 123 -1.92 -0.32 16.18
C ASN A 123 -2.05 -1.58 17.05
N ALA A 124 -2.62 -1.48 18.26
CA ALA A 124 -2.64 -2.61 19.20
C ALA A 124 -3.45 -3.81 18.68
N MET A 125 -4.54 -3.59 17.95
CA MET A 125 -5.30 -4.67 17.31
C MET A 125 -4.47 -5.38 16.23
N MET A 126 -3.87 -4.61 15.31
CA MET A 126 -3.08 -5.16 14.21
C MET A 126 -1.77 -5.81 14.66
N ARG A 127 -1.18 -5.37 15.79
CA ARG A 127 -0.03 -6.05 16.42
C ARG A 127 -0.37 -7.47 16.86
N LYS A 128 -1.60 -7.70 17.34
CA LYS A 128 -2.07 -9.05 17.71
C LYS A 128 -2.30 -9.91 16.46
N ILE A 129 -2.79 -9.33 15.39
CA ILE A 129 -3.10 -10.06 14.14
C ILE A 129 -1.82 -10.31 13.34
N HIS A 130 -1.11 -9.28 12.94
CA HIS A 130 0.12 -9.39 12.12
C HIS A 130 1.34 -9.63 13.01
N ASN A 131 1.40 -10.80 13.65
CA ASN A 131 2.38 -11.16 14.67
C ASN A 131 3.57 -11.99 14.15
N GLY A 132 3.68 -12.21 12.84
CA GLY A 132 4.72 -13.08 12.27
C GLY A 132 5.18 -12.67 10.87
N GLY A 133 6.05 -13.49 10.27
CA GLY A 133 6.66 -13.18 8.98
C GLY A 133 7.97 -12.40 9.12
N SER A 134 8.53 -11.99 7.98
CA SER A 134 9.81 -11.23 7.93
C SER A 134 9.69 -9.79 8.42
N ASN A 135 8.48 -9.23 8.41
CA ASN A 135 8.19 -7.84 8.79
C ASN A 135 6.93 -7.77 9.65
N PRO A 136 6.93 -8.35 10.89
CA PRO A 136 5.75 -8.35 11.75
C PRO A 136 5.39 -6.95 12.23
N PHE A 137 4.19 -6.82 12.81
CA PHE A 137 3.69 -5.60 13.45
C PHE A 137 3.58 -4.40 12.51
N ARG A 138 3.18 -4.67 11.27
CA ARG A 138 2.88 -3.63 10.28
C ARG A 138 1.38 -3.64 9.94
N MET A 139 0.90 -2.51 9.43
CA MET A 139 -0.43 -2.39 8.84
C MET A 139 -0.41 -1.43 7.65
N PRO A 140 -1.33 -1.55 6.69
CA PRO A 140 -1.49 -0.54 5.65
C PRO A 140 -1.75 0.84 6.25
N LYS A 141 -1.23 1.91 5.61
CA LYS A 141 -1.59 3.28 5.97
C LYS A 141 -3.00 3.58 5.49
N ILE A 142 -3.96 3.45 6.38
CA ILE A 142 -5.35 3.85 6.15
C ILE A 142 -5.44 5.37 6.31
N LEU A 143 -6.15 6.03 5.41
CA LEU A 143 -6.37 7.47 5.41
C LEU A 143 -7.77 7.80 5.92
N THR A 144 -7.91 8.84 6.73
CA THR A 144 -9.21 9.48 6.98
C THR A 144 -9.63 10.27 5.74
N SER A 145 -10.92 10.64 5.63
CA SER A 145 -11.43 11.45 4.49
C SER A 145 -10.70 12.78 4.33
N GLU A 146 -10.27 13.39 5.44
CA GLU A 146 -9.46 14.60 5.40
C GLU A 146 -8.04 14.30 4.87
N GLN A 147 -7.42 13.23 5.38
CA GLN A 147 -6.10 12.82 4.93
C GLN A 147 -6.09 12.40 3.46
N GLU A 148 -7.17 11.79 2.93
CA GLU A 148 -7.30 11.46 1.52
C GLU A 148 -7.18 12.70 0.62
N ARG A 149 -7.92 13.75 0.96
CA ARG A 149 -7.87 15.03 0.21
C ARG A 149 -6.47 15.63 0.21
N LEU A 150 -5.83 15.69 1.38
CA LEU A 150 -4.48 16.22 1.51
C LEU A 150 -3.42 15.32 0.83
N TRP A 151 -3.60 13.99 0.90
CA TRP A 151 -2.71 13.04 0.25
C TRP A 151 -2.74 13.15 -1.27
N LEU A 152 -3.92 13.42 -1.85
CA LEU A 152 -4.11 13.60 -3.29
C LEU A 152 -3.82 15.03 -3.78
N ASP A 153 -3.70 16.00 -2.88
CA ASP A 153 -3.41 17.39 -3.23
C ASP A 153 -1.94 17.54 -3.71
N PRO A 154 -1.69 17.85 -4.99
CA PRO A 154 -0.34 17.99 -5.51
C PRO A 154 0.43 19.19 -4.94
N THR A 155 -0.25 20.14 -4.29
CA THR A 155 0.39 21.29 -3.65
C THR A 155 1.02 20.94 -2.30
N ILE A 156 0.61 19.83 -1.68
CA ILE A 156 1.23 19.30 -0.44
C ILE A 156 2.53 18.59 -0.83
N ALA A 157 3.64 19.31 -0.84
CA ALA A 157 4.94 18.84 -1.33
C ALA A 157 6.08 18.96 -0.30
N SER A 158 5.81 19.41 0.94
CA SER A 158 6.81 19.41 2.01
C SER A 158 6.88 18.06 2.72
N LYS A 159 8.08 17.69 3.16
CA LYS A 159 8.32 16.44 3.91
C LYS A 159 7.53 16.43 5.22
N GLU A 160 7.45 17.54 5.91
CA GLU A 160 6.74 17.73 7.16
C GLU A 160 5.24 17.47 6.97
N ALA A 161 4.61 18.15 6.01
CA ALA A 161 3.18 17.98 5.72
C ALA A 161 2.82 16.53 5.32
N VAL A 162 3.67 15.87 4.54
CA VAL A 162 3.46 14.47 4.16
C VAL A 162 3.67 13.54 5.36
N THR A 163 4.63 13.83 6.25
CA THR A 163 4.86 13.05 7.48
C THR A 163 3.65 13.09 8.40
N ASP A 164 3.01 14.25 8.55
CA ASP A 164 1.82 14.43 9.39
C ASP A 164 0.62 13.60 8.90
N LEU A 165 0.59 13.24 7.62
CA LEU A 165 -0.42 12.35 7.05
C LEU A 165 -0.14 10.86 7.30
N LEU A 166 1.06 10.49 7.75
CA LEU A 166 1.49 9.09 7.91
C LEU A 166 1.27 8.53 9.33
N THR A 167 0.34 9.10 10.08
CA THR A 167 -0.06 8.63 11.42
C THR A 167 -0.72 7.25 11.37
N VAL A 168 -0.59 6.49 12.46
CA VAL A 168 -1.25 5.19 12.62
C VAL A 168 -2.76 5.38 12.76
N TYR A 169 -3.55 4.54 12.07
CA TYR A 169 -5.02 4.59 12.14
C TYR A 169 -5.51 4.02 13.49
N PRO A 170 -6.52 4.65 14.15
CA PRO A 170 -7.01 4.24 15.47
C PRO A 170 -7.72 2.88 15.42
N GLU A 171 -7.40 1.99 16.36
CA GLU A 171 -7.95 0.63 16.40
C GLU A 171 -9.44 0.59 16.75
N GLU A 172 -9.93 1.56 17.49
CA GLU A 172 -11.33 1.69 17.89
C GLU A 172 -12.30 1.87 16.72
N GLU A 173 -11.81 2.37 15.59
CA GLU A 173 -12.58 2.51 14.35
C GLU A 173 -12.48 1.27 13.43
N MET A 174 -11.68 0.27 13.81
CA MET A 174 -11.45 -0.92 13.02
C MET A 174 -12.17 -2.14 13.60
N THR A 175 -12.42 -3.13 12.75
CA THR A 175 -12.89 -4.45 13.14
C THR A 175 -12.18 -5.53 12.32
N ALA A 176 -12.01 -6.72 12.91
CA ALA A 176 -11.39 -7.85 12.23
C ALA A 176 -11.98 -9.17 12.75
N TRP A 177 -12.09 -10.15 11.86
CA TRP A 177 -12.51 -11.51 12.22
C TRP A 177 -11.74 -12.57 11.43
N PRO A 178 -11.57 -13.78 12.01
CA PRO A 178 -10.91 -14.86 11.32
C PRO A 178 -11.75 -15.35 10.14
N VAL A 179 -11.08 -15.65 9.03
CA VAL A 179 -11.72 -16.18 7.83
C VAL A 179 -11.15 -17.54 7.46
N ARG A 180 -12.00 -18.44 6.95
CA ARG A 180 -11.51 -19.69 6.35
C ARG A 180 -10.90 -19.33 5.00
N GLN A 181 -9.59 -19.55 4.88
CA GLN A 181 -8.91 -19.33 3.63
C GLN A 181 -9.30 -20.37 2.59
N LYS A 182 -9.87 -19.93 1.47
CA LYS A 182 -9.72 -20.55 0.17
C LYS A 182 -9.20 -19.46 -0.76
N PHE A 183 -7.88 -19.25 -0.74
CA PHE A 183 -7.23 -18.61 -1.89
C PHE A 183 -6.88 -19.75 -2.85
N ASN A 184 -7.62 -19.86 -3.93
CA ASN A 184 -7.25 -20.69 -5.06
C ASN A 184 -6.19 -19.96 -5.88
#